data_0197a8b32483bf240f9e6e4ef4b99fcd
#
_entry.id   0197a8b32483bf240f9e6e4ef4b99fcd
#
_cell.length_a   1.000
_cell.length_b   1.000
_cell.length_c   1.000
_cell.angle_alpha   90.00
_cell.angle_beta   90.00
_cell.angle_gamma   90.00
#
_symmetry.space_group_name_H-M   'P 1'
#
loop_
_entity.id
_entity.type
_entity.pdbx_description
1 polymer ?
#
loop_
_entity_poly.entity_id
_entity_poly.type
_entity_poly.pdbx_seq_one_letter_code
_entity_poly.pdbx_strand_id
1 'polypeptide(L)' 'MSNPTLTKTDYLMRLRRCRSIDTLERVIEKNKYELSDEDLVVFYSAADHRLAELTMNKLYDKV' A
#
# COMPACT_ATOMS: atom_id res chain seq x y z
N MET A 1 -16.37 2.08 -20.35
CA MET A 1 -16.45 2.45 -18.97
C MET A 1 -15.10 2.44 -18.30
N SER A 2 -14.78 3.49 -17.61
CA SER A 2 -13.48 3.58 -16.98
C SER A 2 -13.47 2.76 -15.68
N ASN A 3 -12.31 2.28 -15.34
CA ASN A 3 -12.15 1.60 -14.08
C ASN A 3 -12.09 2.62 -12.97
N PRO A 4 -12.73 2.32 -11.85
CA PRO A 4 -12.64 3.21 -10.71
C PRO A 4 -11.22 3.18 -10.16
N THR A 5 -10.80 4.30 -9.64
CA THR A 5 -9.54 4.37 -8.94
C THR A 5 -9.66 3.55 -7.66
N LEU A 6 -8.63 2.77 -7.37
CA LEU A 6 -8.63 1.99 -6.15
C LEU A 6 -8.53 2.92 -4.95
N THR A 7 -9.24 2.57 -3.90
CA THR A 7 -9.20 3.36 -2.68
C THR A 7 -7.98 2.97 -1.87
N LYS A 8 -7.70 3.78 -0.84
CA LYS A 8 -6.62 3.46 0.09
C LYS A 8 -6.82 2.08 0.70
N THR A 9 -8.06 1.75 1.05
CA THR A 9 -8.35 0.45 1.65
C THR A 9 -8.04 -0.68 0.68
N ASP A 10 -8.37 -0.50 -0.60
CA ASP A 10 -8.07 -1.52 -1.60
C ASP A 10 -6.57 -1.76 -1.71
N TYR A 11 -5.79 -0.70 -1.76
CA TYR A 11 -4.35 -0.82 -1.82
C TYR A 11 -3.80 -1.45 -0.55
N LEU A 12 -4.33 -1.05 0.60
CA LEU A 12 -3.87 -1.57 1.87
C LEU A 12 -4.10 -3.08 1.95
N MET A 13 -5.26 -3.54 1.50
CA MET A 13 -5.54 -4.96 1.52
C MET A 13 -4.59 -5.75 0.63
N ARG A 14 -4.23 -5.16 -0.51
CA ARG A 14 -3.24 -5.80 -1.38
C ARG A 14 -1.87 -5.84 -0.71
N LEU A 15 -1.51 -4.75 -0.04
CA LEU A 15 -0.20 -4.66 0.58
C LEU A 15 -0.09 -5.55 1.81
N ARG A 16 -1.20 -5.97 2.38
CA ARG A 16 -1.17 -6.88 3.51
C ARG A 16 -0.64 -8.26 3.15
N ARG A 17 -0.53 -8.55 1.86
CA ARG A 17 0.15 -9.75 1.42
C ARG A 17 1.65 -9.65 1.62
N CYS A 18 2.16 -8.44 1.73
CA CYS A 18 3.58 -8.22 1.99
C CYS A 18 3.80 -8.38 3.49
N ARG A 19 4.53 -9.41 3.86
CA ARG A 19 4.76 -9.71 5.26
C ARG A 19 6.09 -9.20 5.78
N SER A 20 6.89 -8.62 4.91
CA SER A 20 8.15 -8.05 5.31
C SER A 20 8.33 -6.71 4.63
N ILE A 21 9.18 -5.89 5.22
CA ILE A 21 9.46 -4.58 4.68
C ILE A 21 10.14 -4.70 3.32
N ASP A 22 11.00 -5.69 3.17
CA ASP A 22 11.68 -5.90 1.89
C ASP A 22 10.69 -6.15 0.77
N THR A 23 9.72 -7.03 1.01
CA THR A 23 8.71 -7.34 0.01
C THR A 23 7.88 -6.10 -0.29
N LEU A 24 7.52 -5.37 0.76
CA LEU A 24 6.72 -4.16 0.61
C LEU A 24 7.46 -3.14 -0.25
N GLU A 25 8.74 -2.95 0.01
CA GLU A 25 9.53 -1.98 -0.75
C GLU A 25 9.61 -2.35 -2.22
N ARG A 26 9.70 -3.64 -2.53
CA ARG A 26 9.73 -4.08 -3.91
C ARG A 26 8.41 -3.79 -4.61
N VAL A 27 7.30 -3.99 -3.91
CA VAL A 27 5.99 -3.71 -4.46
C VAL A 27 5.83 -2.21 -4.69
N ILE A 28 6.29 -1.40 -3.75
CA ILE A 28 6.23 0.04 -3.89
C ILE A 28 7.04 0.48 -5.11
N GLU A 29 8.23 -0.04 -5.24
CA GLU A 29 9.11 0.33 -6.34
C GLU A 29 8.48 0.00 -7.68
N LYS A 30 7.87 -1.18 -7.78
CA LYS A 30 7.23 -1.59 -9.02
C LYS A 30 6.04 -0.70 -9.35
N ASN A 31 5.18 -0.44 -8.38
CA ASN A 31 3.98 0.34 -8.62
C ASN A 31 4.28 1.81 -8.87
N LYS A 32 5.37 2.29 -8.33
CA LYS A 32 5.80 3.66 -8.51
C LYS A 32 5.92 4.03 -9.98
N TYR A 33 6.30 3.08 -10.81
CA TYR A 33 6.46 3.33 -12.24
C TYR A 33 5.21 3.02 -13.05
N GLU A 34 4.23 2.39 -12.44
CA GLU A 34 3.04 1.95 -13.17
C GLU A 34 1.82 2.82 -12.89
N LEU A 35 1.78 3.49 -11.75
CA LEU A 35 0.62 4.25 -11.36
C LEU A 35 0.74 5.70 -11.75
N SER A 36 -0.42 6.32 -12.01
CA SER A 36 -0.45 7.76 -12.26
C SER A 36 -0.17 8.51 -10.97
N ASP A 37 0.09 9.82 -11.09
CA ASP A 37 0.38 10.63 -9.91
C ASP A 37 -0.76 10.60 -8.92
N GLU A 38 -1.99 10.65 -9.41
CA GLU A 38 -3.15 10.64 -8.53
C GLU A 38 -3.26 9.32 -7.77
N ASP A 39 -3.05 8.22 -8.49
CA ASP A 39 -3.10 6.91 -7.87
C ASP A 39 -1.95 6.72 -6.90
N LEU A 40 -0.80 7.29 -7.19
CA LEU A 40 0.35 7.17 -6.32
C LEU A 40 0.10 7.81 -4.95
N VAL A 41 -0.62 8.93 -4.92
CA VAL A 41 -0.93 9.56 -3.65
C VAL A 41 -1.67 8.59 -2.74
N VAL A 42 -2.69 7.94 -3.29
CA VAL A 42 -3.49 6.97 -2.54
C VAL A 42 -2.65 5.75 -2.19
N PHE A 43 -1.86 5.29 -3.16
CA PHE A 43 -1.03 4.11 -2.96
C PHE A 43 0.00 4.34 -1.86
N TYR A 44 0.69 5.48 -1.88
CA TYR A 44 1.69 5.76 -0.87
C TYR A 44 1.06 5.90 0.52
N SER A 45 -0.15 6.44 0.58
CA SER A 45 -0.85 6.53 1.85
C SER A 45 -1.07 5.14 2.44
N ALA A 46 -1.49 4.21 1.60
CA ALA A 46 -1.69 2.83 2.03
C ALA A 46 -0.36 2.14 2.36
N ALA A 47 0.66 2.41 1.55
CA ALA A 47 1.97 1.80 1.77
C ALA A 47 2.58 2.27 3.08
N ASP A 48 2.43 3.55 3.38
CA ASP A 48 2.94 4.10 4.64
C ASP A 48 2.25 3.44 5.82
N HIS A 49 0.93 3.26 5.72
CA HIS A 49 0.17 2.60 6.77
C HIS A 49 0.66 1.16 6.97
N ARG A 50 0.87 0.45 5.86
CA ARG A 50 1.34 -0.93 5.96
C ARG A 50 2.77 -1.00 6.51
N LEU A 51 3.60 -0.07 6.11
CA LEU A 51 4.96 0.00 6.61
C LEU A 51 4.96 0.19 8.12
N ALA A 52 4.08 1.06 8.62
CA ALA A 52 3.97 1.27 10.04
C ALA A 52 3.50 0.01 10.75
N GLU A 53 2.55 -0.71 10.15
CA GLU A 53 2.10 -1.97 10.73
C GLU A 53 3.25 -2.96 10.87
N LEU A 54 4.06 -3.08 9.82
CA LEU A 54 5.18 -4.01 9.85
C LEU A 54 6.26 -3.55 10.81
N THR A 55 6.51 -2.26 10.88
CA THR A 55 7.51 -1.72 11.79
C THR A 55 7.10 -1.93 13.24
N MET A 56 5.83 -1.70 13.54
CA MET A 56 5.31 -1.88 14.89
C MET A 56 4.95 -3.33 15.19
N ASN A 57 4.97 -4.15 14.17
CA ASN A 57 4.64 -5.57 14.28
C ASN A 57 3.23 -5.80 14.83
N LYS A 58 2.31 -4.98 14.38
CA LYS A 58 0.91 -5.16 14.74
C LYS A 58 0.03 -4.43 13.76
N LEU A 59 -1.25 -4.78 13.75
CA LEU A 59 -2.22 -4.14 12.88
C LEU A 59 -2.85 -2.97 13.62
N TYR A 60 -2.91 -1.84 12.97
CA TYR A 60 -3.46 -0.64 13.58
C TYR A 60 -4.97 -0.69 13.73
N ASP A 61 -5.63 -1.46 12.90
CA ASP A 61 -7.08 -1.55 13.01
C ASP A 61 -7.52 -2.36 14.21
N LYS A 62 -6.58 -2.83 15.00
CA LYS A 62 -6.87 -3.57 16.20
C LYS A 62 -6.82 -2.72 17.44
N VAL A 63 -6.69 -1.51 17.32
CA VAL A 63 -6.50 -0.60 18.46
C VAL A 63 -7.35 -0.89 19.67
#